data_424e43de16d03276610ddadb1d829812
#
_entry.id   424e43de16d03276610ddadb1d829812
#
_cell.length_a   1.000
_cell.length_b   1.000
_cell.length_c   1.000
_cell.angle_alpha   90.00
_cell.angle_beta   90.00
_cell.angle_gamma   90.00
#
_symmetry.space_group_name_H-M   'P 1'
#
loop_
_entity.id
_entity.type
_entity.pdbx_description
1 polymer ?
#
loop_
_entity_poly.entity_id
_entity_poly.type
_entity_poly.pdbx_seq_one_letter_code
_entity_poly.pdbx_strand_id
1 'polypeptide(L)'
;KELEAIRLIKLGVIDMTISAGSLTNFAEILTFSDMPFLLKDTLAMHKLINSDIGKRIEREMIKKIGLRPLGYFQRGERHLTSNRPIKHPDDLQELIIRVPNAPSYVVAWKALGAKPTPMAFSEVFSSLQQGTIEAQENPFAMIKNAGFSEVQKYLNLTGHLITWGYPLVGEKQFQSLPKDLKAIFLQAAREMQVYEHRLFLDNESKLQKQLKDEGMIFVEVDKIAFMENGQEAVYESLSPQMQEVYKSIKKITQ
;
A
#
# COMPACT_ATOMS: atom_id res chain seq x y z
N LYS A 1 11.91 11.09 -3.86
CA LYS A 1 10.51 10.77 -3.48
C LYS A 1 9.88 9.85 -4.55
N GLU A 2 8.86 9.06 -4.20
CA GLU A 2 8.30 8.01 -5.08
C GLU A 2 7.76 8.57 -6.41
N LEU A 3 6.93 9.61 -6.37
CA LEU A 3 6.44 10.27 -7.59
C LEU A 3 7.55 10.88 -8.46
N GLU A 4 8.61 11.34 -7.83
CA GLU A 4 9.78 11.86 -8.53
C GLU A 4 10.54 10.74 -9.26
N ALA A 5 10.73 9.57 -8.62
CA ALA A 5 11.34 8.41 -9.26
C ALA A 5 10.57 7.97 -10.51
N ILE A 6 9.22 7.93 -10.43
CA ILE A 6 8.37 7.64 -11.60
C ILE A 6 8.62 8.64 -12.73
N ARG A 7 8.72 9.93 -12.42
CA ARG A 7 9.01 10.98 -13.43
C ARG A 7 10.40 10.83 -14.04
N LEU A 8 11.42 10.54 -13.22
CA LEU A 8 12.79 10.34 -13.68
C LEU A 8 12.94 9.12 -14.59
N ILE A 9 12.19 8.03 -14.35
CA ILE A 9 12.14 6.89 -15.29
C ILE A 9 11.55 7.30 -16.64
N LYS A 10 10.45 8.06 -16.63
CA LYS A 10 9.85 8.57 -17.89
C LYS A 10 10.80 9.47 -18.69
N LEU A 11 11.69 10.18 -17.99
CA LEU A 11 12.73 11.01 -18.61
C LEU A 11 13.99 10.21 -19.01
N GLY A 12 14.08 8.94 -18.64
CA GLY A 12 15.25 8.10 -18.91
C GLY A 12 16.48 8.40 -18.04
N VAL A 13 16.29 9.07 -16.90
CA VAL A 13 17.37 9.41 -15.96
C VAL A 13 17.69 8.24 -15.03
N ILE A 14 16.66 7.47 -14.64
CA ILE A 14 16.79 6.20 -13.92
C ILE A 14 15.97 5.14 -14.60
N ASP A 15 16.28 3.86 -14.37
CA ASP A 15 15.66 2.75 -15.09
C ASP A 15 14.54 2.05 -14.33
N MET A 16 14.66 1.97 -13.00
CA MET A 16 13.79 1.13 -12.16
C MET A 16 13.44 1.84 -10.85
N THR A 17 12.29 1.43 -10.28
CA THR A 17 11.85 1.80 -8.93
C THR A 17 10.95 0.73 -8.34
N ILE A 18 10.63 0.82 -7.04
CA ILE A 18 9.51 0.10 -6.42
C ILE A 18 8.46 1.13 -6.04
N SER A 19 7.21 0.89 -6.44
CA SER A 19 6.09 1.79 -6.14
C SER A 19 4.83 1.02 -5.76
N ALA A 20 3.93 1.67 -5.03
CA ALA A 20 2.62 1.16 -4.63
C ALA A 20 1.55 2.26 -4.76
N GLY A 21 1.07 2.82 -3.66
CA GLY A 21 -0.02 3.78 -3.60
C GLY A 21 0.13 5.01 -4.50
N SER A 22 1.35 5.49 -4.74
CA SER A 22 1.61 6.62 -5.64
C SER A 22 1.19 6.37 -7.09
N LEU A 23 1.06 5.10 -7.51
CA LEU A 23 0.58 4.73 -8.85
C LEU A 23 -0.88 5.11 -9.09
N THR A 24 -1.69 5.16 -8.04
CA THR A 24 -3.13 5.48 -8.10
C THR A 24 -3.40 6.87 -8.69
N ASN A 25 -2.42 7.77 -8.65
CA ASN A 25 -2.53 9.13 -9.21
C ASN A 25 -2.49 9.18 -10.74
N PHE A 26 -2.19 8.08 -11.42
CA PHE A 26 -2.00 8.07 -12.87
C PHE A 26 -3.18 7.48 -13.66
N ALA A 27 -3.96 6.58 -13.05
CA ALA A 27 -5.16 6.03 -13.66
C ALA A 27 -6.07 5.47 -12.57
N GLU A 28 -7.37 5.71 -12.68
CA GLU A 28 -8.36 5.36 -11.65
C GLU A 28 -8.35 3.86 -11.30
N ILE A 29 -8.19 2.96 -12.29
CA ILE A 29 -8.13 1.51 -12.06
C ILE A 29 -6.96 1.09 -11.16
N LEU A 30 -5.89 1.87 -11.09
CA LEU A 30 -4.73 1.57 -10.24
C LEU A 30 -5.07 1.72 -8.75
N THR A 31 -6.18 2.37 -8.40
CA THR A 31 -6.66 2.44 -7.02
C THR A 31 -6.91 1.05 -6.41
N PHE A 32 -7.30 0.06 -7.23
CA PHE A 32 -7.55 -1.30 -6.74
C PHE A 32 -6.30 -2.05 -6.30
N SER A 33 -5.11 -1.58 -6.65
CA SER A 33 -3.86 -2.16 -6.15
C SER A 33 -3.47 -1.67 -4.75
N ASP A 34 -4.18 -0.64 -4.23
CA ASP A 34 -3.86 -0.02 -2.93
C ASP A 34 -5.12 0.66 -2.34
N MET A 35 -6.22 -0.10 -2.26
CA MET A 35 -7.53 0.39 -1.80
C MET A 35 -7.86 -0.15 -0.40
N PRO A 36 -8.04 0.73 0.60
CA PRO A 36 -8.46 0.33 1.94
C PRO A 36 -9.77 -0.48 1.92
N PHE A 37 -9.84 -1.52 2.76
CA PHE A 37 -10.99 -2.39 2.98
C PHE A 37 -11.48 -3.21 1.78
N LEU A 38 -10.73 -3.21 0.66
CA LEU A 38 -11.10 -3.99 -0.54
C LEU A 38 -10.91 -5.50 -0.32
N LEU A 39 -9.74 -5.88 0.16
CA LEU A 39 -9.30 -7.28 0.30
C LEU A 39 -9.25 -7.68 1.77
N LYS A 40 -9.73 -8.89 2.06
CA LYS A 40 -9.79 -9.41 3.43
C LYS A 40 -8.51 -10.11 3.90
N ASP A 41 -7.72 -10.66 2.95
CA ASP A 41 -6.54 -11.47 3.26
C ASP A 41 -5.59 -11.56 2.04
N THR A 42 -4.44 -12.17 2.25
CA THR A 42 -3.42 -12.39 1.21
C THR A 42 -3.92 -13.29 0.09
N LEU A 43 -4.81 -14.26 0.37
CA LEU A 43 -5.38 -15.11 -0.66
C LEU A 43 -6.24 -14.29 -1.63
N ALA A 44 -7.07 -13.38 -1.12
CA ALA A 44 -7.85 -12.44 -1.92
C ALA A 44 -6.94 -11.55 -2.78
N MET A 45 -5.80 -11.10 -2.25
CA MET A 45 -4.78 -10.37 -2.99
C MET A 45 -4.23 -11.19 -4.16
N HIS A 46 -3.83 -12.44 -3.92
CA HIS A 46 -3.34 -13.34 -4.97
C HIS A 46 -4.39 -13.59 -6.05
N LYS A 47 -5.67 -13.79 -5.67
CA LYS A 47 -6.77 -13.94 -6.63
C LYS A 47 -6.91 -12.69 -7.51
N LEU A 48 -6.86 -11.48 -6.93
CA LEU A 48 -6.96 -10.24 -7.68
C LEU A 48 -5.79 -10.07 -8.65
N ILE A 49 -4.55 -10.20 -8.19
CA ILE A 49 -3.36 -10.00 -9.01
C ILE A 49 -3.34 -10.96 -10.22
N ASN A 50 -3.72 -12.23 -10.01
CA ASN A 50 -3.71 -13.24 -11.07
C ASN A 50 -4.96 -13.20 -11.97
N SER A 51 -5.96 -12.36 -11.68
CA SER A 51 -7.19 -12.22 -12.46
C SER A 51 -6.99 -11.39 -13.73
N ASP A 52 -8.01 -11.37 -14.59
CA ASP A 52 -8.03 -10.48 -15.76
C ASP A 52 -8.06 -9.00 -15.36
N ILE A 53 -8.58 -8.68 -14.17
CA ILE A 53 -8.55 -7.33 -13.61
C ILE A 53 -7.10 -6.96 -13.23
N GLY A 54 -6.36 -7.86 -12.58
CA GLY A 54 -4.94 -7.66 -12.28
C GLY A 54 -4.12 -7.41 -13.54
N LYS A 55 -4.30 -8.25 -14.57
CA LYS A 55 -3.67 -8.06 -15.89
C LYS A 55 -4.08 -6.74 -16.56
N ARG A 56 -5.33 -6.28 -16.35
CA ARG A 56 -5.77 -4.97 -16.84
C ARG A 56 -5.05 -3.84 -16.12
N ILE A 57 -4.88 -3.93 -14.81
CA ILE A 57 -4.11 -2.98 -13.99
C ILE A 57 -2.68 -2.87 -14.54
N GLU A 58 -2.00 -3.99 -14.79
CA GLU A 58 -0.64 -4.01 -15.35
C GLU A 58 -0.56 -3.35 -16.75
N ARG A 59 -1.53 -3.66 -17.63
CA ARG A 59 -1.60 -3.03 -18.96
C ARG A 59 -1.79 -1.51 -18.87
N GLU A 60 -2.60 -1.03 -17.93
CA GLU A 60 -2.79 0.41 -17.74
C GLU A 60 -1.54 1.10 -17.17
N MET A 61 -0.76 0.43 -16.30
CA MET A 61 0.55 0.94 -15.87
C MET A 61 1.47 1.17 -17.08
N ILE A 62 1.58 0.18 -17.96
CA ILE A 62 2.41 0.29 -19.18
C ILE A 62 1.89 1.42 -20.07
N LYS A 63 0.58 1.43 -20.35
CA LYS A 63 -0.04 2.36 -21.29
C LYS A 63 -0.05 3.80 -20.80
N LYS A 64 -0.41 4.04 -19.54
CA LYS A 64 -0.62 5.38 -18.99
C LYS A 64 0.62 5.98 -18.36
N ILE A 65 1.45 5.14 -17.72
CA ILE A 65 2.61 5.60 -16.97
C ILE A 65 3.90 5.35 -17.76
N GLY A 66 3.93 4.34 -18.64
CA GLY A 66 5.16 3.90 -19.31
C GLY A 66 6.07 3.08 -18.41
N LEU A 67 5.48 2.42 -17.39
CA LEU A 67 6.19 1.55 -16.45
C LEU A 67 5.67 0.12 -16.59
N ARG A 68 6.60 -0.83 -16.69
CA ARG A 68 6.34 -2.26 -16.74
C ARG A 68 6.51 -2.89 -15.36
N PRO A 69 5.48 -3.50 -14.79
CA PRO A 69 5.65 -4.30 -13.59
C PRO A 69 6.43 -5.58 -13.91
N LEU A 70 7.33 -5.95 -13.01
CA LEU A 70 8.19 -7.13 -13.09
C LEU A 70 7.73 -8.26 -12.16
N GLY A 71 6.55 -8.12 -11.60
CA GLY A 71 5.98 -8.94 -10.56
C GLY A 71 5.48 -8.05 -9.43
N TYR A 72 5.30 -8.63 -8.23
CA TYR A 72 4.88 -7.88 -7.05
C TYR A 72 5.61 -8.38 -5.80
N PHE A 73 5.81 -7.48 -4.85
CA PHE A 73 6.38 -7.75 -3.54
C PHE A 73 5.31 -7.65 -2.47
N GLN A 74 5.26 -8.62 -1.58
CA GLN A 74 4.34 -8.59 -0.45
C GLN A 74 4.81 -7.54 0.58
N ARG A 75 3.87 -6.81 1.17
CA ARG A 75 4.14 -5.83 2.22
C ARG A 75 3.34 -6.08 3.51
N GLY A 76 2.39 -7.02 3.46
CA GLY A 76 1.54 -7.37 4.59
C GLY A 76 0.39 -6.41 4.84
N GLU A 77 -0.26 -6.62 5.98
CA GLU A 77 -1.34 -5.77 6.45
C GLU A 77 -0.79 -4.43 6.96
N ARG A 78 -1.54 -3.36 6.67
CA ARG A 78 -1.26 -2.05 7.23
C ARG A 78 -2.02 -1.85 8.53
N HIS A 79 -1.34 -1.27 9.50
CA HIS A 79 -1.85 -1.01 10.85
C HIS A 79 -1.61 0.44 11.23
N LEU A 80 -2.45 0.96 12.12
CA LEU A 80 -2.39 2.32 12.62
C LEU A 80 -1.42 2.41 13.81
N THR A 81 -0.46 3.35 13.78
CA THR A 81 0.28 3.73 15.00
C THR A 81 -0.19 5.08 15.54
N SER A 82 -0.16 5.25 16.86
CA SER A 82 -0.64 6.45 17.56
C SER A 82 -0.04 6.58 18.96
N ASN A 83 -0.27 7.72 19.62
CA ASN A 83 0.13 7.95 21.01
C ASN A 83 -1.04 7.83 22.03
N ARG A 84 -2.23 7.39 21.56
CA ARG A 84 -3.36 6.92 22.37
C ARG A 84 -3.91 5.63 21.77
N PRO A 85 -4.49 4.72 22.58
CA PRO A 85 -5.08 3.50 22.04
C PRO A 85 -6.30 3.83 21.17
N ILE A 86 -6.42 3.19 20.03
CA ILE A 86 -7.56 3.28 19.12
C ILE A 86 -8.17 1.89 19.00
N LYS A 87 -9.40 1.71 19.47
CA LYS A 87 -10.11 0.42 19.45
C LYS A 87 -11.32 0.44 18.52
N HIS A 88 -11.94 1.59 18.34
CA HIS A 88 -13.14 1.79 17.54
C HIS A 88 -12.98 3.03 16.65
N PRO A 89 -13.68 3.15 15.50
CA PRO A 89 -13.67 4.38 14.70
C PRO A 89 -13.96 5.67 15.47
N ASP A 90 -14.80 5.62 16.48
CA ASP A 90 -15.09 6.78 17.34
C ASP A 90 -13.84 7.36 18.04
N ASP A 91 -12.84 6.52 18.29
CA ASP A 91 -11.57 6.96 18.86
C ASP A 91 -10.72 7.78 17.87
N LEU A 92 -11.09 7.79 16.58
CA LEU A 92 -10.38 8.52 15.52
C LEU A 92 -10.84 9.98 15.40
N GLN A 93 -11.90 10.38 16.10
CA GLN A 93 -12.44 11.73 15.96
C GLN A 93 -11.36 12.79 16.16
N GLU A 94 -11.21 13.66 15.15
CA GLU A 94 -10.24 14.76 15.08
C GLU A 94 -8.75 14.34 15.01
N LEU A 95 -8.41 13.03 15.04
CA LEU A 95 -7.04 12.53 14.99
C LEU A 95 -6.36 12.93 13.67
N ILE A 96 -5.27 13.66 13.76
CA ILE A 96 -4.46 14.03 12.59
C ILE A 96 -3.60 12.84 12.19
N ILE A 97 -4.05 12.11 11.17
CA ILE A 97 -3.34 10.95 10.66
C ILE A 97 -2.62 11.26 9.35
N ARG A 98 -1.34 10.95 9.27
CA ARG A 98 -0.66 10.95 7.97
C ARG A 98 -1.12 9.76 7.13
N VAL A 99 -1.41 10.04 5.87
CA VAL A 99 -1.68 9.02 4.84
C VAL A 99 -0.75 9.20 3.64
N PRO A 100 -0.54 8.17 2.79
CA PRO A 100 0.12 8.33 1.50
C PRO A 100 -0.63 9.32 0.59
N ASN A 101 0.06 9.85 -0.43
CA ASN A 101 -0.56 10.68 -1.47
C ASN A 101 -1.44 9.81 -2.41
N ALA A 102 -2.52 9.25 -1.87
CA ALA A 102 -3.48 8.42 -2.57
C ALA A 102 -4.92 8.79 -2.16
N PRO A 103 -5.79 9.16 -3.10
CA PRO A 103 -7.15 9.66 -2.79
C PRO A 103 -8.00 8.70 -1.96
N SER A 104 -7.93 7.38 -2.22
CA SER A 104 -8.70 6.36 -1.49
C SER A 104 -8.41 6.33 0.01
N TYR A 105 -7.18 6.63 0.43
CA TYR A 105 -6.82 6.72 1.85
C TYR A 105 -7.46 7.94 2.51
N VAL A 106 -7.45 9.09 1.83
CA VAL A 106 -8.10 10.31 2.34
C VAL A 106 -9.58 10.07 2.55
N VAL A 107 -10.25 9.45 1.58
CA VAL A 107 -11.67 9.12 1.66
C VAL A 107 -11.94 8.17 2.82
N ALA A 108 -11.21 7.07 2.93
CA ALA A 108 -11.41 6.05 3.96
C ALA A 108 -11.22 6.63 5.37
N TRP A 109 -10.09 7.29 5.64
CA TRP A 109 -9.80 7.80 6.98
C TRP A 109 -10.69 8.98 7.37
N LYS A 110 -11.13 9.80 6.41
CA LYS A 110 -12.13 10.86 6.64
C LYS A 110 -13.49 10.29 7.03
N ALA A 111 -13.94 9.24 6.35
CA ALA A 111 -15.19 8.55 6.68
C ALA A 111 -15.18 7.91 8.08
N LEU A 112 -14.01 7.49 8.54
CA LEU A 112 -13.79 6.98 9.90
C LEU A 112 -13.71 8.08 10.97
N GLY A 113 -13.79 9.37 10.60
CA GLY A 113 -13.77 10.51 11.54
C GLY A 113 -12.40 11.12 11.78
N ALA A 114 -11.33 10.60 11.17
CA ALA A 114 -9.99 11.17 11.29
C ALA A 114 -9.78 12.40 10.37
N LYS A 115 -8.68 13.12 10.60
CA LYS A 115 -8.17 14.22 9.75
C LYS A 115 -6.97 13.73 8.93
N PRO A 116 -7.19 13.08 7.76
CA PRO A 116 -6.10 12.58 6.95
C PRO A 116 -5.27 13.71 6.33
N THR A 117 -3.96 13.61 6.48
CA THR A 117 -2.97 14.56 5.96
C THR A 117 -2.05 13.83 4.98
N PRO A 118 -2.24 13.97 3.65
CA PRO A 118 -1.38 13.37 2.64
C PRO A 118 0.05 13.92 2.73
N MET A 119 1.05 13.01 2.84
CA MET A 119 2.43 13.40 3.03
C MET A 119 3.38 12.33 2.49
N ALA A 120 4.55 12.73 1.96
CA ALA A 120 5.58 11.79 1.54
C ALA A 120 6.13 10.99 2.73
N PHE A 121 6.46 9.71 2.50
CA PHE A 121 6.93 8.81 3.58
C PHE A 121 8.18 9.35 4.30
N SER A 122 9.10 9.97 3.57
CA SER A 122 10.33 10.55 4.11
C SER A 122 10.13 11.70 5.12
N GLU A 123 8.90 12.23 5.22
CA GLU A 123 8.56 13.36 6.10
C GLU A 123 7.85 12.89 7.39
N VAL A 124 7.45 11.61 7.45
CA VAL A 124 6.55 11.10 8.50
C VAL A 124 7.21 11.09 9.88
N PHE A 125 8.44 10.57 10.00
CA PHE A 125 9.13 10.47 11.29
C PHE A 125 9.28 11.86 11.96
N SER A 126 9.79 12.84 11.23
CA SER A 126 9.95 14.19 11.74
C SER A 126 8.63 14.86 12.09
N SER A 127 7.58 14.61 11.31
CA SER A 127 6.25 15.15 11.58
C SER A 127 5.59 14.54 12.82
N LEU A 128 5.77 13.23 13.07
CA LEU A 128 5.36 12.57 14.32
C LEU A 128 6.15 13.11 15.51
N GLN A 129 7.46 13.25 15.37
CA GLN A 129 8.35 13.77 16.44
C GLN A 129 7.99 15.20 16.82
N GLN A 130 7.62 16.05 15.84
CA GLN A 130 7.22 17.43 16.05
C GLN A 130 5.74 17.59 16.47
N GLY A 131 4.96 16.53 16.44
CA GLY A 131 3.53 16.56 16.76
C GLY A 131 2.65 17.27 15.72
N THR A 132 3.15 17.48 14.49
CA THR A 132 2.35 18.06 13.39
C THR A 132 1.33 17.06 12.83
N ILE A 133 1.59 15.77 13.03
CA ILE A 133 0.66 14.65 12.90
C ILE A 133 0.72 13.81 14.18
N GLU A 134 -0.39 13.15 14.51
CA GLU A 134 -0.53 12.36 15.74
C GLU A 134 -0.44 10.86 15.49
N ALA A 135 -0.66 10.45 14.24
CA ALA A 135 -0.74 9.05 13.83
C ALA A 135 -0.25 8.85 12.39
N GLN A 136 0.08 7.61 12.06
CA GLN A 136 0.37 7.14 10.72
C GLN A 136 -0.10 5.69 10.57
N GLU A 137 -0.13 5.15 9.36
CA GLU A 137 -0.49 3.76 9.09
C GLU A 137 0.50 3.14 8.09
N ASN A 138 1.00 1.95 8.40
CA ASN A 138 1.94 1.20 7.57
C ASN A 138 2.01 -0.28 7.98
N PRO A 139 2.62 -1.16 7.15
CA PRO A 139 2.97 -2.52 7.54
C PRO A 139 4.09 -2.56 8.60
N PHE A 140 4.18 -3.64 9.35
CA PHE A 140 5.17 -3.81 10.43
C PHE A 140 6.61 -3.53 9.98
N ALA A 141 7.00 -4.02 8.80
CA ALA A 141 8.34 -3.79 8.26
C ALA A 141 8.66 -2.29 8.08
N MET A 142 7.68 -1.51 7.60
CA MET A 142 7.86 -0.08 7.41
C MET A 142 7.86 0.67 8.75
N ILE A 143 7.00 0.26 9.71
CA ILE A 143 6.96 0.82 11.06
C ILE A 143 8.32 0.63 11.74
N LYS A 144 8.85 -0.61 11.69
CA LYS A 144 10.14 -0.96 12.25
C LYS A 144 11.30 -0.20 11.61
N ASN A 145 11.40 -0.27 10.27
CA ASN A 145 12.53 0.29 9.53
C ASN A 145 12.58 1.82 9.57
N ALA A 146 11.43 2.48 9.75
CA ALA A 146 11.37 3.93 9.90
C ALA A 146 11.53 4.42 11.35
N GLY A 147 11.73 3.50 12.31
CA GLY A 147 11.92 3.86 13.72
C GLY A 147 10.67 4.43 14.38
N PHE A 148 9.45 4.12 13.89
CA PHE A 148 8.24 4.73 14.43
C PHE A 148 7.96 4.32 15.89
N SER A 149 8.54 3.22 16.38
CA SER A 149 8.53 2.84 17.79
C SER A 149 9.14 3.89 18.73
N GLU A 150 10.03 4.76 18.23
CA GLU A 150 10.64 5.83 19.00
C GLU A 150 9.72 7.03 19.24
N VAL A 151 8.70 7.20 18.41
CA VAL A 151 7.79 8.37 18.40
C VAL A 151 6.32 8.00 18.52
N GLN A 152 5.98 6.69 18.49
CA GLN A 152 4.62 6.15 18.56
C GLN A 152 4.56 5.01 19.57
N LYS A 153 3.62 5.11 20.53
CA LYS A 153 3.50 4.15 21.62
C LYS A 153 2.61 2.94 21.29
N TYR A 154 1.52 3.18 20.56
CA TYR A 154 0.51 2.16 20.28
C TYR A 154 0.56 1.71 18.83
N LEU A 155 0.38 0.42 18.62
CA LEU A 155 0.19 -0.21 17.32
C LEU A 155 -1.20 -0.86 17.32
N ASN A 156 -2.16 -0.19 16.70
CA ASN A 156 -3.56 -0.61 16.64
C ASN A 156 -3.75 -1.51 15.40
N LEU A 157 -4.15 -2.76 15.61
CA LEU A 157 -4.18 -3.83 14.62
C LEU A 157 -5.38 -3.70 13.66
N THR A 158 -5.48 -2.56 12.99
CA THR A 158 -6.60 -2.25 12.09
C THR A 158 -6.69 -3.19 10.90
N GLY A 159 -5.56 -3.64 10.34
CA GLY A 159 -5.55 -4.54 9.17
C GLY A 159 -6.38 -4.01 7.99
N HIS A 160 -6.52 -2.71 7.90
CA HIS A 160 -7.44 -2.01 6.99
C HIS A 160 -7.09 -2.15 5.52
N LEU A 161 -5.88 -2.61 5.21
CA LEU A 161 -5.40 -2.80 3.84
C LEU A 161 -4.33 -3.88 3.78
N ILE A 162 -4.52 -4.84 2.86
CA ILE A 162 -3.49 -5.78 2.41
C ILE A 162 -2.75 -5.11 1.26
N THR A 163 -1.45 -4.89 1.39
CA THR A 163 -0.69 -4.11 0.41
C THR A 163 0.43 -4.92 -0.23
N TRP A 164 0.75 -4.53 -1.45
CA TRP A 164 1.93 -4.99 -2.20
C TRP A 164 2.58 -3.84 -2.95
N GLY A 165 3.81 -4.05 -3.36
CA GLY A 165 4.54 -3.10 -4.18
C GLY A 165 4.90 -3.73 -5.53
N TYR A 166 4.97 -2.92 -6.55
CA TYR A 166 5.45 -3.34 -7.86
C TYR A 166 6.92 -2.93 -8.04
N PRO A 167 7.86 -3.87 -8.23
CA PRO A 167 9.13 -3.55 -8.88
C PRO A 167 8.85 -3.19 -10.34
N LEU A 168 9.25 -2.00 -10.74
CA LEU A 168 8.88 -1.38 -12.02
C LEU A 168 10.13 -1.02 -12.81
N VAL A 169 10.10 -1.28 -14.12
CA VAL A 169 11.11 -0.80 -15.09
C VAL A 169 10.44 0.12 -16.10
N GLY A 170 11.14 1.11 -16.59
CA GLY A 170 10.65 1.94 -17.69
C GLY A 170 10.37 1.10 -18.92
N GLU A 171 9.18 1.24 -19.52
CA GLU A 171 8.78 0.45 -20.69
C GLU A 171 9.73 0.70 -21.89
N LYS A 172 10.17 1.95 -22.10
CA LYS A 172 11.15 2.29 -23.15
C LYS A 172 12.47 1.58 -22.90
N GLN A 173 13.00 1.63 -21.67
CA GLN A 173 14.25 0.97 -21.28
C GLN A 173 14.15 -0.54 -21.48
N PHE A 174 13.05 -1.15 -21.02
CA PHE A 174 12.80 -2.58 -21.23
C PHE A 174 12.72 -2.93 -22.73
N GLN A 175 12.02 -2.14 -23.55
CA GLN A 175 11.90 -2.40 -24.98
C GLN A 175 13.20 -2.20 -25.76
N SER A 176 14.13 -1.39 -25.26
CA SER A 176 15.45 -1.20 -25.87
C SER A 176 16.39 -2.39 -25.66
N LEU A 177 16.11 -3.29 -24.73
CA LEU A 177 16.94 -4.47 -24.48
C LEU A 177 16.92 -5.42 -25.68
N PRO A 178 18.05 -6.07 -26.04
CA PRO A 178 18.08 -7.21 -26.92
C PRO A 178 17.14 -8.35 -26.49
N LYS A 179 16.67 -9.16 -27.42
CA LYS A 179 15.66 -10.20 -27.15
C LYS A 179 16.10 -11.22 -26.10
N ASP A 180 17.36 -11.63 -26.15
CA ASP A 180 17.99 -12.55 -25.19
C ASP A 180 18.07 -11.93 -23.80
N LEU A 181 18.48 -10.67 -23.67
CA LEU A 181 18.51 -9.96 -22.40
C LEU A 181 17.12 -9.73 -21.80
N LYS A 182 16.09 -9.49 -22.64
CA LYS A 182 14.69 -9.43 -22.15
C LYS A 182 14.27 -10.73 -21.48
N ALA A 183 14.63 -11.88 -22.07
CA ALA A 183 14.29 -13.19 -21.50
C ALA A 183 14.97 -13.41 -20.15
N ILE A 184 16.28 -13.13 -20.06
CA ILE A 184 17.06 -13.21 -18.81
C ILE A 184 16.48 -12.25 -17.76
N PHE A 185 16.17 -11.02 -18.13
CA PHE A 185 15.62 -10.01 -17.25
C PHE A 185 14.27 -10.44 -16.62
N LEU A 186 13.37 -10.99 -17.45
CA LEU A 186 12.08 -11.50 -16.96
C LEU A 186 12.22 -12.76 -16.10
N GLN A 187 13.22 -13.61 -16.38
CA GLN A 187 13.51 -14.76 -15.53
C GLN A 187 14.03 -14.30 -14.17
N ALA A 188 15.01 -13.41 -14.13
CA ALA A 188 15.53 -12.83 -12.90
C ALA A 188 14.43 -12.14 -12.08
N ALA A 189 13.47 -11.45 -12.73
CA ALA A 189 12.33 -10.84 -12.08
C ALA A 189 11.43 -11.87 -11.39
N ARG A 190 11.17 -13.02 -12.00
CA ARG A 190 10.40 -14.12 -11.38
C ARG A 190 11.14 -14.71 -10.18
N GLU A 191 12.44 -14.95 -10.31
CA GLU A 191 13.28 -15.49 -9.22
C GLU A 191 13.32 -14.50 -8.04
N MET A 192 13.47 -13.22 -8.32
CA MET A 192 13.43 -12.13 -7.33
C MET A 192 12.10 -12.11 -6.57
N GLN A 193 10.95 -12.25 -7.24
CA GLN A 193 9.63 -12.31 -6.60
C GLN A 193 9.52 -13.53 -5.68
N VAL A 194 9.93 -14.72 -6.12
CA VAL A 194 9.89 -15.93 -5.30
C VAL A 194 10.77 -15.78 -4.06
N TYR A 195 11.96 -15.21 -4.21
CA TYR A 195 12.87 -14.93 -3.09
C TYR A 195 12.25 -13.94 -2.08
N GLU A 196 11.67 -12.84 -2.59
CA GLU A 196 11.04 -11.81 -1.76
C GLU A 196 9.87 -12.38 -0.96
N HIS A 197 8.98 -13.15 -1.59
CA HIS A 197 7.84 -13.75 -0.90
C HIS A 197 8.26 -14.66 0.24
N ARG A 198 9.32 -15.45 0.06
CA ARG A 198 9.87 -16.29 1.13
C ARG A 198 10.45 -15.43 2.25
N LEU A 199 11.25 -14.41 1.90
CA LEU A 199 11.84 -13.50 2.87
C LEU A 199 10.78 -12.74 3.68
N PHE A 200 9.69 -12.31 3.02
CA PHE A 200 8.56 -11.66 3.68
C PHE A 200 7.93 -12.57 4.73
N LEU A 201 7.58 -13.80 4.37
CA LEU A 201 6.97 -14.78 5.28
C LEU A 201 7.87 -15.10 6.48
N ASP A 202 9.18 -15.27 6.24
CA ASP A 202 10.17 -15.55 7.28
C ASP A 202 10.37 -14.40 8.28
N ASN A 203 10.05 -13.18 7.88
CA ASN A 203 10.28 -11.99 8.69
C ASN A 203 9.03 -11.48 9.44
N GLU A 204 7.82 -11.73 8.95
CA GLU A 204 6.60 -11.12 9.48
C GLU A 204 6.38 -11.37 10.98
N SER A 205 6.52 -12.62 11.42
CA SER A 205 6.39 -12.98 12.85
C SER A 205 7.51 -12.39 13.74
N LYS A 206 8.70 -12.26 13.17
CA LYS A 206 9.86 -11.66 13.86
C LYS A 206 9.66 -10.16 14.07
N LEU A 207 9.08 -9.47 13.09
CA LEU A 207 8.81 -8.03 13.17
C LEU A 207 7.82 -7.67 14.27
N GLN A 208 6.75 -8.45 14.44
CA GLN A 208 5.82 -8.26 15.55
C GLN A 208 6.54 -8.35 16.90
N LYS A 209 7.38 -9.39 17.07
CA LYS A 209 8.14 -9.55 18.30
C LYS A 209 9.09 -8.37 18.54
N GLN A 210 9.83 -7.96 17.53
CA GLN A 210 10.77 -6.84 17.62
C GLN A 210 10.08 -5.53 18.02
N LEU A 211 8.92 -5.19 17.42
CA LEU A 211 8.16 -4.00 17.76
C LEU A 211 7.63 -4.03 19.20
N LYS A 212 7.24 -5.22 19.71
CA LYS A 212 6.89 -5.39 21.13
C LYS A 212 8.11 -5.22 22.04
N ASP A 213 9.23 -5.81 21.68
CA ASP A 213 10.49 -5.69 22.45
C ASP A 213 11.01 -4.23 22.48
N GLU A 214 10.68 -3.42 21.46
CA GLU A 214 10.92 -1.97 21.42
C GLU A 214 9.93 -1.14 22.21
N GLY A 215 8.97 -1.78 22.88
CA GLY A 215 8.01 -1.13 23.79
C GLY A 215 6.70 -0.70 23.14
N MET A 216 6.42 -1.05 21.87
CA MET A 216 5.11 -0.77 21.28
C MET A 216 4.01 -1.64 21.91
N ILE A 217 2.90 -1.01 22.27
CA ILE A 217 1.71 -1.67 22.82
C ILE A 217 0.76 -2.01 21.69
N PHE A 218 0.57 -3.30 21.44
CA PHE A 218 -0.37 -3.81 20.43
C PHE A 218 -1.80 -3.74 20.97
N VAL A 219 -2.70 -3.16 20.18
CA VAL A 219 -4.10 -2.93 20.53
C VAL A 219 -4.98 -3.66 19.51
N GLU A 220 -5.82 -4.57 19.99
CA GLU A 220 -6.89 -5.16 19.19
C GLU A 220 -7.99 -4.12 18.94
N VAL A 221 -8.55 -4.11 17.72
CA VAL A 221 -9.56 -3.15 17.30
C VAL A 221 -10.83 -3.85 16.82
N ASP A 222 -11.95 -3.17 16.81
CA ASP A 222 -13.18 -3.60 16.14
C ASP A 222 -13.03 -3.48 14.62
N LYS A 223 -12.42 -4.50 13.99
CA LYS A 223 -12.18 -4.53 12.54
C LYS A 223 -13.46 -4.42 11.73
N ILE A 224 -14.59 -4.90 12.23
CA ILE A 224 -15.88 -4.85 11.53
C ILE A 224 -16.35 -3.41 11.44
N ALA A 225 -16.35 -2.67 12.55
CA ALA A 225 -16.73 -1.27 12.57
C ALA A 225 -15.84 -0.40 11.67
N PHE A 226 -14.52 -0.66 11.65
CA PHE A 226 -13.60 0.01 10.72
C PHE A 226 -13.94 -0.28 9.27
N MET A 227 -14.23 -1.55 8.94
CA MET A 227 -14.53 -1.99 7.59
C MET A 227 -15.85 -1.39 7.07
N GLU A 228 -16.93 -1.48 7.86
CA GLU A 228 -18.26 -1.02 7.45
C GLU A 228 -18.26 0.47 7.08
N ASN A 229 -17.71 1.32 7.93
CA ASN A 229 -17.69 2.77 7.69
C ASN A 229 -16.71 3.16 6.56
N GLY A 230 -15.53 2.54 6.49
CA GLY A 230 -14.50 2.90 5.51
C GLY A 230 -14.76 2.36 4.11
N GLN A 231 -15.30 1.13 4.00
CA GLN A 231 -15.52 0.46 2.72
C GLN A 231 -16.57 1.14 1.85
N GLU A 232 -17.71 1.53 2.45
CA GLU A 232 -18.80 2.20 1.74
C GLU A 232 -18.34 3.53 1.14
N ALA A 233 -17.69 4.37 1.92
CA ALA A 233 -17.19 5.66 1.46
C ALA A 233 -16.19 5.54 0.30
N VAL A 234 -15.28 4.56 0.39
CA VAL A 234 -14.32 4.29 -0.71
C VAL A 234 -15.04 3.82 -1.96
N TYR A 235 -16.03 2.91 -1.85
CA TYR A 235 -16.84 2.47 -2.98
C TYR A 235 -17.62 3.62 -3.62
N GLU A 236 -18.26 4.49 -2.83
CA GLU A 236 -19.03 5.63 -3.34
C GLU A 236 -18.17 6.69 -4.03
N SER A 237 -16.88 6.80 -3.64
CA SER A 237 -15.93 7.72 -4.26
C SER A 237 -15.49 7.32 -5.67
N LEU A 238 -15.78 6.08 -6.09
CA LEU A 238 -15.41 5.57 -7.40
C LEU A 238 -16.37 6.05 -8.49
N SER A 239 -15.84 6.21 -9.71
CA SER A 239 -16.71 6.41 -10.88
C SER A 239 -17.62 5.20 -11.10
N PRO A 240 -18.80 5.37 -11.76
CA PRO A 240 -19.73 4.26 -12.02
C PRO A 240 -19.06 3.05 -12.70
N GLN A 241 -18.13 3.30 -13.63
CA GLN A 241 -17.36 2.25 -14.29
C GLN A 241 -16.46 1.48 -13.30
N MET A 242 -15.84 2.19 -12.36
CA MET A 242 -14.96 1.57 -11.37
C MET A 242 -15.77 0.87 -10.27
N GLN A 243 -16.97 1.30 -9.95
CA GLN A 243 -17.88 0.58 -9.06
C GLN A 243 -18.21 -0.82 -9.59
N GLU A 244 -18.41 -0.98 -10.91
CA GLU A 244 -18.60 -2.32 -11.51
C GLU A 244 -17.33 -3.18 -11.44
N VAL A 245 -16.15 -2.59 -11.61
CA VAL A 245 -14.87 -3.30 -11.40
C VAL A 245 -14.73 -3.72 -9.93
N TYR A 246 -15.08 -2.85 -8.99
CA TYR A 246 -15.07 -3.17 -7.55
C TYR A 246 -15.95 -4.38 -7.23
N LYS A 247 -17.21 -4.40 -7.72
CA LYS A 247 -18.13 -5.54 -7.54
C LYS A 247 -17.54 -6.83 -8.12
N SER A 248 -16.91 -6.73 -9.28
CA SER A 248 -16.25 -7.88 -9.93
C SER A 248 -15.06 -8.39 -9.09
N ILE A 249 -14.27 -7.50 -8.50
CA ILE A 249 -13.19 -7.86 -7.58
C ILE A 249 -13.76 -8.57 -6.34
N LYS A 250 -14.78 -8.00 -5.70
CA LYS A 250 -15.42 -8.64 -4.53
C LYS A 250 -15.90 -10.05 -4.85
N LYS A 251 -16.47 -10.28 -6.04
CA LYS A 251 -16.93 -11.60 -6.46
C LYS A 251 -15.81 -12.64 -6.64
N ILE A 252 -14.66 -12.24 -7.17
CA ILE A 252 -13.53 -13.17 -7.40
C ILE A 252 -12.66 -13.37 -6.15
N THR A 253 -12.77 -12.50 -5.16
CA THR A 253 -11.93 -12.51 -3.94
C THR A 253 -12.65 -13.07 -2.70
N GLN A 254 -13.92 -13.37 -2.82
CA GLN A 254 -14.71 -14.07 -1.79
C GLN A 254 -14.26 -15.51 -1.50
#